data_5e64a525832349cf0eb4793141a9faf2
#
_entry.id   5e64a525832349cf0eb4793141a9faf2
#
_cell.length_a   1.000
_cell.length_b   1.000
_cell.length_c   1.000
_cell.angle_alpha   90.00
_cell.angle_beta   90.00
_cell.angle_gamma   90.00
#
_symmetry.space_group_name_H-M   'P 1'
#
loop_
_entity.id
_entity.type
_entity.pdbx_description
1 polymer ?
#
loop_
_entity_poly.entity_id
_entity_poly.type
_entity_poly.pdbx_seq_one_letter_code
_entity_poly.pdbx_strand_id
1 'polypeptide(L)' 'MKFILATFDNQRNFRLELFDSKKEVLAFLKKEKWELYKAPNVEEWESCTEVTLIGYKGILCEAYLRVVKG' A
#
# COMPACT_ATOMS: atom_id res chain seq x y z
N MET A 1 0.15 -10.44 -12.16
CA MET A 1 0.78 -9.55 -11.17
C MET A 1 -0.20 -9.27 -10.04
N LYS A 2 0.22 -9.40 -8.81
CA LYS A 2 -0.62 -9.14 -7.64
C LYS A 2 0.00 -8.07 -6.77
N PHE A 3 -0.83 -7.23 -6.22
CA PHE A 3 -0.43 -6.17 -5.31
C PHE A 3 -0.89 -6.54 -3.91
N ILE A 4 0.07 -6.71 -3.01
CA ILE A 4 -0.21 -7.05 -1.62
C ILE A 4 -0.07 -5.77 -0.81
N LEU A 5 -1.15 -5.35 -0.17
CA LEU A 5 -1.16 -4.15 0.65
C LEU A 5 -1.28 -4.55 2.12
N ALA A 6 -0.31 -4.13 2.92
CA ALA A 6 -0.33 -4.35 4.37
C ALA A 6 -0.54 -3.00 5.05
N THR A 7 -1.56 -2.90 5.88
CA THR A 7 -1.85 -1.68 6.61
C THR A 7 -1.82 -1.94 8.11
N PHE A 8 -1.21 -1.01 8.82
CA PHE A 8 -1.12 -1.02 10.29
C PHE A 8 -1.76 0.24 10.83
N ASP A 9 -2.45 0.14 11.93
CA ASP A 9 -2.87 1.34 12.64
C ASP A 9 -2.26 1.38 14.04
N ASN A 10 -2.40 2.52 14.72
CA ASN A 10 -1.82 2.72 16.04
C ASN A 10 -2.50 1.89 17.14
N GLN A 11 -3.56 1.19 16.81
CA GLN A 11 -4.26 0.30 17.72
C GLN A 11 -3.85 -1.15 17.51
N ARG A 12 -2.77 -1.37 16.77
CA ARG A 12 -2.23 -2.69 16.44
C ARG A 12 -3.09 -3.51 15.50
N ASN A 13 -4.00 -2.88 14.78
CA ASN A 13 -4.75 -3.56 13.73
C ASN A 13 -3.86 -3.74 12.52
N PHE A 14 -3.78 -4.96 12.06
CA PHE A 14 -2.97 -5.32 10.90
C PHE A 14 -3.91 -5.95 9.87
N ARG A 15 -3.85 -5.46 8.65
CA ARG A 15 -4.64 -5.99 7.56
C ARG A 15 -3.76 -6.27 6.36
N LEU A 16 -4.06 -7.39 5.70
CA LEU A 16 -3.45 -7.73 4.41
C LEU A 16 -4.56 -7.83 3.39
N GLU A 17 -4.38 -7.11 2.29
CA GLU A 17 -5.34 -7.11 1.19
C GLU A 17 -4.63 -7.40 -0.12
N LEU A 18 -5.26 -8.16 -0.99
CA LEU A 18 -4.76 -8.46 -2.32
C LEU A 18 -5.54 -7.70 -3.36
N PHE A 19 -4.83 -7.11 -4.29
CA PHE A 19 -5.44 -6.38 -5.40
C PHE A 19 -4.83 -6.83 -6.73
N ASP A 20 -5.61 -6.71 -7.79
CA ASP A 20 -5.18 -7.11 -9.13
C ASP A 20 -4.60 -5.96 -9.94
N SER A 21 -4.79 -4.71 -9.50
CA SER A 21 -4.30 -3.56 -10.23
C SER A 21 -3.93 -2.41 -9.31
N LYS A 22 -3.06 -1.51 -9.81
CA LYS A 22 -2.72 -0.29 -9.11
C LYS A 22 -3.95 0.58 -8.86
N LYS A 23 -4.85 0.60 -9.83
CA LYS A 23 -6.08 1.38 -9.72
C LYS A 23 -6.91 0.96 -8.52
N GLU A 24 -7.01 -0.33 -8.28
CA GLU A 24 -7.74 -0.86 -7.13
C GLU A 24 -7.06 -0.49 -5.81
N VAL A 25 -5.73 -0.57 -5.76
CA VAL A 25 -4.98 -0.17 -4.57
C VAL A 25 -5.20 1.31 -4.27
N LEU A 26 -5.09 2.16 -5.29
CA LEU A 26 -5.30 3.59 -5.12
C LEU A 26 -6.72 3.92 -4.68
N ALA A 27 -7.71 3.24 -5.23
CA ALA A 27 -9.10 3.43 -4.85
C ALA A 27 -9.31 3.06 -3.37
N PHE A 28 -8.72 1.97 -2.93
CA PHE A 28 -8.79 1.55 -1.53
C PHE A 28 -8.14 2.59 -0.61
N LEU A 29 -6.93 3.02 -0.94
CA LEU A 29 -6.21 4.00 -0.12
C LEU A 29 -6.97 5.32 -0.04
N LYS A 30 -7.54 5.76 -1.14
CA LYS A 30 -8.33 6.98 -1.18
C LYS A 30 -9.60 6.85 -0.35
N LYS A 31 -10.29 5.73 -0.47
CA LYS A 31 -11.51 5.44 0.29
C LYS A 31 -11.25 5.48 1.79
N GLU A 32 -10.12 4.93 2.22
CA GLU A 32 -9.74 4.87 3.63
C GLU A 32 -8.96 6.10 4.09
N LYS A 33 -8.85 7.11 3.22
CA LYS A 33 -8.20 8.39 3.53
C LYS A 33 -6.72 8.28 3.86
N TRP A 34 -6.02 7.37 3.20
CA TRP A 34 -4.58 7.25 3.31
C TRP A 34 -3.89 8.33 2.46
N GLU A 35 -2.77 8.83 2.94
CA GLU A 35 -1.92 9.73 2.17
C GLU A 35 -0.77 8.93 1.58
N LEU A 36 -0.46 9.20 0.31
CA LEU A 36 0.64 8.51 -0.34
C LEU A 36 1.97 9.11 0.10
N TYR A 37 2.92 8.23 0.41
CA TYR A 37 4.28 8.62 0.69
C TYR A 37 5.00 8.97 -0.62
N LYS A 38 6.00 9.85 -0.56
CA LYS A 38 6.67 10.37 -1.76
C LYS A 38 7.29 9.31 -2.64
N ALA A 39 7.81 8.27 -2.07
CA ALA A 39 8.45 7.20 -2.80
C ALA A 39 7.86 5.88 -2.32
N PRO A 40 7.61 4.93 -3.20
CA PRO A 40 7.89 5.03 -4.62
C PRO A 40 6.80 5.78 -5.37
N ASN A 41 7.16 6.28 -6.55
CA ASN A 41 6.19 6.82 -7.47
C ASN A 41 5.23 5.71 -7.87
N VAL A 42 3.93 6.01 -7.92
CA VAL A 42 2.90 5.04 -8.27
C VAL A 42 3.20 4.33 -9.59
N GLU A 43 3.77 5.05 -10.55
CA GLU A 43 4.11 4.47 -11.85
C GLU A 43 5.20 3.41 -11.74
N GLU A 44 5.99 3.45 -10.68
CA GLU A 44 7.09 2.53 -10.45
C GLU A 44 6.73 1.39 -9.51
N TRP A 45 5.48 1.29 -9.07
CA TRP A 45 5.08 0.25 -8.13
C TRP A 45 5.41 -1.16 -8.63
N GLU A 46 5.41 -1.35 -9.93
CA GLU A 46 5.72 -2.66 -10.50
C GLU A 46 7.16 -3.12 -10.22
N SER A 47 8.03 -2.19 -9.86
CA SER A 47 9.40 -2.52 -9.46
C SER A 47 9.54 -2.77 -7.97
N CYS A 48 8.47 -2.57 -7.19
CA CYS A 48 8.48 -2.77 -5.75
C CYS A 48 8.36 -4.26 -5.41
N THR A 49 9.42 -5.01 -5.65
CA THR A 49 9.44 -6.45 -5.35
C THR A 49 9.71 -6.73 -3.87
N GLU A 50 10.08 -5.70 -3.11
CA GLU A 50 10.26 -5.78 -1.67
C GLU A 50 9.16 -5.00 -0.97
N VAL A 51 8.97 -5.28 0.32
CA VAL A 51 7.98 -4.55 1.12
C VAL A 51 8.42 -3.09 1.22
N THR A 52 7.60 -2.19 0.70
CA THR A 52 7.93 -0.77 0.59
C THR A 52 6.82 0.08 1.21
N LEU A 53 7.20 1.04 2.03
CA LEU A 53 6.26 1.99 2.61
C LEU A 53 5.70 2.88 1.50
N ILE A 54 4.38 2.90 1.33
CA ILE A 54 3.75 3.70 0.29
C ILE A 54 2.78 4.74 0.81
N GLY A 55 2.40 4.66 2.07
CA GLY A 55 1.43 5.61 2.60
C GLY A 55 1.38 5.64 4.10
N TYR A 56 0.72 6.65 4.62
CA TYR A 56 0.52 6.81 6.05
C TYR A 56 -0.83 7.48 6.32
N LYS A 57 -1.32 7.35 7.54
CA LYS A 57 -2.59 7.93 7.95
C LYS A 57 -2.46 8.34 9.40
N GLY A 58 -2.20 9.61 9.63
CA GLY A 58 -1.96 10.11 10.96
C GLY A 58 -0.69 9.54 11.57
N ILE A 59 -0.65 9.46 12.89
CA ILE A 59 0.52 9.00 13.63
C ILE A 59 0.47 7.47 13.76
N LEU A 60 1.58 6.81 13.43
CA LEU A 60 1.76 5.36 13.59
C LEU A 60 0.82 4.49 12.73
N CYS A 61 0.22 5.08 11.71
CA CYS A 61 -0.58 4.33 10.74
C CYS A 61 0.20 4.28 9.43
N GLU A 62 0.61 3.10 9.02
CA GLU A 62 1.49 2.93 7.86
C GLU A 62 0.92 1.89 6.90
N ALA A 63 1.11 2.14 5.61
CA ALA A 63 0.71 1.23 4.55
C ALA A 63 1.93 0.80 3.75
N TYR A 64 2.10 -0.50 3.62
CA TYR A 64 3.22 -1.09 2.89
C TYR A 64 2.70 -1.88 1.69
N LEU A 65 3.45 -1.83 0.62
CA LEU A 65 3.10 -2.53 -0.61
C LEU A 65 4.22 -3.48 -1.02
N ARG A 66 3.82 -4.63 -1.52
CA ARG A 66 4.72 -5.54 -2.20
C ARG A 66 4.05 -6.00 -3.47
N VAL A 67 4.77 -5.98 -4.58
CA VAL A 67 4.27 -6.47 -5.86
C VAL A 67 4.85 -7.84 -6.12
N VAL A 68 3.97 -8.79 -6.41
CA VAL A 68 4.36 -10.15 -6.74
C VAL A 68 4.08 -10.36 -8.22
N LYS A 69 5.15 -10.61 -8.96
CA LYS A 69 5.06 -10.93 -10.39
C LYS A 69 4.93 -12.44 -10.51
N GLY A 70 3.85 -12.85 -11.13
CA GLY A 70 3.65 -14.28 -11.23
C GLY A 70 2.79 -14.68 -12.38
#